data_fcbeb4b66fa842442cab444d11637dd1
#
_entry.id   fcbeb4b66fa842442cab444d11637dd1
#
_cell.length_a   1.000
_cell.length_b   1.000
_cell.length_c   1.000
_cell.angle_alpha   90.00
_cell.angle_beta   90.00
_cell.angle_gamma   90.00
#
_symmetry.space_group_name_H-M   'P 1'
#
loop_
_entity.id
_entity.type
_entity.pdbx_description
1 polymer ?
#
loop_
_entity_poly.entity_id
_entity_poly.type
_entity_poly.pdbx_seq_one_letter_code
_entity_poly.pdbx_strand_id
1 'polypeptide(L)'
;MVEDSSYMFVTGPEVVKTVTHETVTQEELGGASVHGAKSGVAHFSFVNDIEALLQVRRLVNFLPSSNVAELPKINVDDDDDRIDVALNTL
;
A
#
# COMPACT_ATOMS: atom_id res chain seq x y z
N MET A 1 2.01 -4.48 -0.71
CA MET A 1 2.96 -5.22 -1.58
C MET A 1 3.98 -5.94 -0.71
N VAL A 2 4.61 -6.98 -1.23
CA VAL A 2 5.65 -7.76 -0.53
C VAL A 2 6.98 -7.53 -1.27
N GLU A 3 8.04 -7.23 -0.54
CA GLU A 3 9.38 -7.01 -1.09
C GLU A 3 9.86 -8.25 -1.85
N ASP A 4 10.58 -8.03 -2.94
CA ASP A 4 11.17 -9.06 -3.81
C ASP A 4 10.19 -10.11 -4.39
N SER A 5 8.87 -9.93 -4.24
CA SER A 5 7.88 -10.87 -4.76
C SER A 5 6.64 -10.23 -5.38
N SER A 6 6.31 -9.00 -5.00
CA SER A 6 5.17 -8.27 -5.57
C SER A 6 5.62 -7.21 -6.56
N TYR A 7 5.11 -7.28 -7.78
CA TYR A 7 5.44 -6.31 -8.83
C TYR A 7 4.17 -5.74 -9.44
N MET A 8 4.19 -4.43 -9.71
CA MET A 8 3.08 -3.75 -10.35
C MET A 8 3.62 -2.72 -11.36
N PHE A 9 3.35 -2.95 -12.63
CA PHE A 9 3.74 -2.08 -13.74
C PHE A 9 2.78 -2.24 -14.91
N VAL A 10 2.70 -1.24 -15.76
CA VAL A 10 1.85 -1.28 -16.97
C VAL A 10 2.47 -2.19 -18.02
N THR A 11 3.79 -2.08 -18.22
CA THR A 11 4.58 -2.93 -19.11
C THR A 11 5.77 -3.51 -18.37
N GLY A 12 6.11 -4.77 -18.65
CA GLY A 12 7.24 -5.44 -18.01
C GLY A 12 8.60 -4.99 -18.53
N PRO A 13 9.70 -5.39 -17.85
CA PRO A 13 11.08 -5.00 -18.21
C PRO A 13 11.46 -5.29 -19.66
N GLU A 14 10.98 -6.39 -20.24
CA GLU A 14 11.28 -6.75 -21.64
C GLU A 14 10.69 -5.76 -22.64
N VAL A 15 9.49 -5.24 -22.37
CA VAL A 15 8.86 -4.21 -23.23
C VAL A 15 9.62 -2.89 -23.07
N VAL A 16 9.97 -2.50 -21.86
CA VAL A 16 10.80 -1.32 -21.60
C VAL A 16 12.10 -1.40 -22.37
N LYS A 17 12.81 -2.52 -22.28
CA LYS A 17 14.07 -2.77 -23.00
C LYS A 17 13.90 -2.66 -24.53
N THR A 18 12.80 -3.17 -25.06
CA THR A 18 12.55 -3.14 -26.50
C THR A 18 12.26 -1.73 -27.01
N VAL A 19 11.54 -0.93 -26.23
CA VAL A 19 11.06 0.39 -26.66
C VAL A 19 12.06 1.49 -26.32
N THR A 20 12.62 1.49 -25.09
CA THR A 20 13.52 2.56 -24.61
C THR A 20 14.99 2.16 -24.61
N HIS A 21 15.30 0.89 -24.87
CA HIS A 21 16.65 0.30 -24.77
C HIS A 21 17.26 0.36 -23.36
N GLU A 22 16.45 0.61 -22.34
CA GLU A 22 16.85 0.58 -20.94
C GLU A 22 16.72 -0.82 -20.36
N THR A 23 17.68 -1.22 -19.54
CA THR A 23 17.64 -2.49 -18.82
C THR A 23 17.30 -2.18 -17.37
N VAL A 24 16.13 -2.64 -16.92
CA VAL A 24 15.63 -2.47 -15.56
C VAL A 24 15.16 -3.81 -15.01
N THR A 25 15.32 -4.01 -13.72
CA THR A 25 14.78 -5.18 -13.02
C THR A 25 13.29 -4.99 -12.72
N GLN A 26 12.59 -6.08 -12.41
CA GLN A 26 11.18 -6.01 -11.97
C GLN A 26 11.02 -5.15 -10.70
N GLU A 27 11.95 -5.30 -9.75
CA GLU A 27 11.93 -4.53 -8.50
C GLU A 27 12.17 -3.03 -8.74
N GLU A 28 13.11 -2.66 -9.60
CA GLU A 28 13.37 -1.27 -9.97
C GLU A 28 12.23 -0.64 -10.77
N LEU A 29 11.53 -1.42 -11.60
CA LEU A 29 10.43 -0.94 -12.43
C LEU A 29 9.14 -0.74 -11.64
N GLY A 30 8.82 -1.66 -10.74
CA GLY A 30 7.55 -1.61 -10.03
C GLY A 30 7.47 -2.53 -8.82
N GLY A 31 8.56 -2.67 -8.07
CA GLY A 31 8.61 -3.43 -6.83
C GLY A 31 8.00 -2.67 -5.64
N ALA A 32 7.96 -3.33 -4.50
CA ALA A 32 7.39 -2.78 -3.27
C ALA A 32 8.09 -1.49 -2.81
N SER A 33 9.41 -1.43 -2.93
CA SER A 33 10.24 -0.27 -2.58
C SER A 33 9.92 0.95 -3.46
N VAL A 34 9.71 0.75 -4.75
CA VAL A 34 9.36 1.81 -5.69
C VAL A 34 7.97 2.36 -5.39
N HIS A 35 6.99 1.49 -5.24
CA HIS A 35 5.61 1.92 -5.03
C HIS A 35 5.33 2.38 -3.60
N GLY A 36 6.11 1.96 -2.62
CA GLY A 36 6.03 2.45 -1.24
C GLY A 36 6.71 3.80 -1.03
N ALA A 37 7.91 4.01 -1.60
CA ALA A 37 8.74 5.18 -1.28
C ALA A 37 8.75 6.26 -2.39
N LYS A 38 8.68 5.88 -3.67
CA LYS A 38 8.80 6.84 -4.78
C LYS A 38 7.45 7.25 -5.35
N SER A 39 6.62 6.30 -5.76
CA SER A 39 5.34 6.62 -6.40
C SER A 39 4.19 6.80 -5.41
N GLY A 40 4.30 6.26 -4.20
CA GLY A 40 3.24 6.31 -3.19
C GLY A 40 1.98 5.50 -3.55
N VAL A 41 2.04 4.64 -4.56
CA VAL A 41 0.90 3.83 -5.00
C VAL A 41 0.59 2.71 -4.01
N ALA A 42 1.62 2.13 -3.37
CA ALA A 42 1.44 1.12 -2.33
C ALA A 42 1.29 1.80 -0.95
N HIS A 43 0.17 1.56 -0.28
CA HIS A 43 -0.06 2.05 1.08
C HIS A 43 0.74 1.27 2.13
N PHE A 44 1.03 -0.02 1.85
CA PHE A 44 1.77 -0.90 2.75
C PHE A 44 2.77 -1.74 1.99
N SER A 45 3.96 -1.87 2.55
CA SER A 45 5.02 -2.80 2.10
C SER A 45 5.41 -3.71 3.25
N PHE A 46 5.66 -4.98 2.92
CA PHE A 46 5.96 -6.04 3.90
C PHE A 46 7.15 -6.85 3.45
N VAL A 47 7.93 -7.33 4.40
CA VAL A 47 9.13 -8.12 4.15
C VAL A 47 8.79 -9.54 3.66
N ASN A 48 7.60 -10.05 4.01
CA ASN A 48 7.17 -11.40 3.64
C ASN A 48 5.64 -11.52 3.56
N ASP A 49 5.17 -12.61 2.95
CA ASP A 49 3.75 -12.90 2.73
C ASP A 49 2.99 -13.07 4.05
N ILE A 50 3.61 -13.60 5.09
CA ILE A 50 2.95 -13.84 6.38
C ILE A 50 2.56 -12.50 7.01
N GLU A 51 3.46 -11.54 7.04
CA GLU A 51 3.18 -10.19 7.54
C GLU A 51 2.11 -9.49 6.71
N ALA A 52 2.18 -9.62 5.39
CA ALA A 52 1.17 -9.08 4.48
C ALA A 52 -0.22 -9.66 4.79
N LEU A 53 -0.33 -10.98 4.93
CA LEU A 53 -1.60 -11.64 5.23
C LEU A 53 -2.15 -11.27 6.61
N LEU A 54 -1.30 -11.12 7.61
CA LEU A 54 -1.71 -10.65 8.94
C LEU A 54 -2.27 -9.22 8.87
N GLN A 55 -1.65 -8.36 8.07
CA GLN A 55 -2.13 -6.98 7.90
C GLN A 55 -3.41 -6.90 7.07
N VAL A 56 -3.56 -7.75 6.04
CA VAL A 56 -4.82 -7.88 5.30
C VAL A 56 -5.97 -8.25 6.25
N ARG A 57 -5.74 -9.19 7.17
CA ARG A 57 -6.73 -9.54 8.20
C ARG A 57 -7.12 -8.36 9.09
N ARG A 58 -6.15 -7.52 9.47
CA ARG A 58 -6.44 -6.30 10.23
C ARG A 58 -7.26 -5.31 9.40
N LEU A 59 -6.90 -5.13 8.13
CA LEU A 59 -7.60 -4.24 7.23
C LEU A 59 -9.05 -4.64 7.02
N VAL A 60 -9.33 -5.94 6.90
CA VAL A 60 -10.69 -6.47 6.75
C VAL A 60 -11.60 -6.11 7.95
N ASN A 61 -11.04 -5.94 9.16
CA ASN A 61 -11.82 -5.53 10.33
C ASN A 61 -12.41 -4.12 10.22
N PHE A 62 -11.91 -3.27 9.33
CA PHE A 62 -12.45 -1.94 9.07
C PHE A 62 -13.58 -1.95 8.03
N LEU A 63 -13.80 -3.08 7.37
CA LEU A 63 -14.82 -3.21 6.35
C LEU A 63 -16.09 -3.86 6.92
N PRO A 64 -17.27 -3.49 6.41
CA PRO A 64 -18.50 -4.21 6.76
C PRO A 64 -18.43 -5.65 6.21
N SER A 65 -19.11 -6.57 6.88
CA SER A 65 -19.15 -8.00 6.48
C SER A 65 -19.91 -8.27 5.17
N SER A 66 -20.73 -7.31 4.73
CA SER A 66 -21.47 -7.34 3.47
C SER A 66 -21.88 -5.93 3.04
N ASN A 67 -22.39 -5.80 1.82
CA ASN A 67 -22.88 -4.53 1.28
C ASN A 67 -24.14 -3.97 1.98
N VAL A 68 -24.79 -4.77 2.80
CA VAL A 68 -25.98 -4.38 3.59
C VAL A 68 -25.68 -4.28 5.10
N ALA A 69 -24.46 -4.62 5.52
CA ALA A 69 -24.07 -4.52 6.92
C ALA A 69 -23.65 -3.08 7.27
N GLU A 70 -23.89 -2.68 8.51
CA GLU A 70 -23.37 -1.41 9.03
C GLU A 70 -21.84 -1.46 9.12
N LEU A 71 -21.22 -0.27 9.01
CA LEU A 71 -19.78 -0.13 9.23
C LEU A 71 -19.42 -0.51 10.68
N PRO A 72 -18.30 -1.19 10.88
CA PRO A 72 -17.79 -1.46 12.21
C PRO A 72 -17.57 -0.14 12.96
N LYS A 73 -18.09 -0.03 14.18
CA LYS A 73 -17.87 1.11 15.05
C LYS A 73 -17.10 0.66 16.29
N ILE A 74 -16.03 1.35 16.57
CA ILE A 74 -15.22 1.14 17.77
C ILE A 74 -15.25 2.44 18.58
N ASN A 75 -15.63 2.36 19.83
CA ASN A 75 -15.53 3.52 20.72
C ASN A 75 -14.05 3.79 21.02
N VAL A 76 -13.62 4.99 20.77
CA VAL A 76 -12.27 5.48 21.07
C VAL A 76 -12.40 6.70 21.99
N ASP A 77 -11.39 6.90 22.84
CA ASP A 77 -11.31 8.09 23.73
C ASP A 77 -10.65 9.28 23.02
N ASP A 78 -10.83 9.40 21.71
CA ASP A 78 -10.30 10.48 20.89
C ASP A 78 -11.49 11.25 20.29
N ASP A 79 -11.57 12.53 20.61
CA ASP A 79 -12.66 13.39 20.13
C ASP A 79 -12.53 13.59 18.60
N ASP A 80 -13.63 13.47 17.88
CA ASP A 80 -13.69 13.63 16.44
C ASP A 80 -13.48 15.09 15.98
N ASP A 81 -13.62 16.06 16.90
CA ASP A 81 -13.35 17.49 16.70
C ASP A 81 -12.00 17.94 17.31
N ARG A 82 -11.13 17.03 17.71
CA ARG A 82 -9.81 17.35 18.26
C ARG A 82 -8.98 18.20 17.30
N ILE A 83 -8.47 19.31 17.82
CA ILE A 83 -7.57 20.21 17.09
C ILE A 83 -6.15 20.03 17.61
N ASP A 84 -5.22 19.72 16.71
CA ASP A 84 -3.79 19.70 17.00
C ASP A 84 -3.12 20.94 16.37
N VAL A 85 -2.73 21.90 17.22
CA VAL A 85 -2.11 23.16 16.79
C VAL A 85 -0.79 22.94 16.06
N ALA A 86 -0.08 21.83 16.33
CA ALA A 86 1.17 21.50 15.65
C ALA A 86 0.98 21.29 14.13
N LEU A 87 -0.20 20.88 13.68
CA LEU A 87 -0.51 20.73 12.26
C LEU A 87 -0.56 22.03 11.48
N ASN A 88 -0.70 23.19 12.17
CA ASN A 88 -0.70 24.51 11.53
C ASN A 88 0.70 24.94 11.03
N THR A 89 1.74 24.19 11.38
CA THR A 89 3.14 24.46 10.99
C THR A 89 3.65 23.58 9.84
N LEU A 90 2.81 22.74 9.28
CA LEU A 90 3.10 21.87 8.13
C LEU A 90 3.02 22.64 6.80
#